data_31197ceb16bacca4626e969dc9bb9370
#
_entry.id   31197ceb16bacca4626e969dc9bb9370
#
_cell.length_a   1.000
_cell.length_b   1.000
_cell.length_c   1.000
_cell.angle_alpha   90.00
_cell.angle_beta   90.00
_cell.angle_gamma   90.00
#
_symmetry.space_group_name_H-M   'P 1'
#
loop_
_entity.id
_entity.type
_entity.pdbx_description
1 polymer ?
#
loop_
_entity_poly.entity_id
_entity_poly.type
_entity_poly.pdbx_seq_one_letter_code
_entity_poly.pdbx_strand_id
1 'polypeptide(L)'
;MFKNLFSVPIFHGKLDNWKKYNRDLLPLCKEVRKETDDMSNLPWNCNVWSTYAYDDQLFKRPEFQEVCRAIAKYVRAFLERRQWKGERKILMTEMWVNYQDKYQFQEYHDHRERIISGIYYIDVPEGTPGIMMKTPLKANFDDLFFNEDSCQEVNHLEIETGDLLLFPSWLDHGVKANMTDNARINMAFNFGCPEWVDALS
;
A
#
# COMPACT_ATOMS: atom_id res chain seq x y z
N MET A 1 27.36 -20.97 9.50
CA MET A 1 26.17 -20.13 9.82
C MET A 1 25.75 -19.44 8.54
N PHE A 2 24.50 -19.64 8.09
CA PHE A 2 23.93 -18.91 6.95
C PHE A 2 23.41 -17.55 7.43
N LYS A 3 23.53 -16.51 6.61
CA LYS A 3 23.00 -15.17 6.87
C LYS A 3 22.38 -14.63 5.60
N ASN A 4 21.17 -14.10 5.69
CA ASN A 4 20.56 -13.36 4.60
C ASN A 4 21.03 -11.90 4.68
N LEU A 5 21.68 -11.43 3.62
CA LEU A 5 22.09 -10.03 3.46
C LEU A 5 21.12 -9.34 2.49
N PHE A 6 20.86 -8.06 2.76
CA PHE A 6 20.02 -7.21 1.90
C PHE A 6 18.55 -7.63 1.79
N SER A 7 18.06 -8.40 2.77
CA SER A 7 16.63 -8.71 2.86
C SER A 7 15.82 -7.44 3.11
N VAL A 8 14.69 -7.30 2.39
CA VAL A 8 13.74 -6.20 2.58
C VAL A 8 12.60 -6.70 3.47
N PRO A 9 12.47 -6.20 4.71
CA PRO A 9 11.36 -6.60 5.56
C PRO A 9 10.07 -5.97 5.05
N ILE A 10 9.02 -6.78 4.96
CA ILE A 10 7.63 -6.35 4.77
C ILE A 10 6.78 -6.93 5.90
N PHE A 11 5.62 -6.35 6.15
CA PHE A 11 4.56 -6.95 6.93
C PHE A 11 3.41 -7.29 6.00
N HIS A 12 2.91 -8.52 6.07
CA HIS A 12 1.72 -8.97 5.36
C HIS A 12 0.88 -9.82 6.31
N GLY A 13 -0.36 -9.44 6.54
CA GLY A 13 -1.27 -10.17 7.41
C GLY A 13 -2.61 -9.46 7.59
N LYS A 14 -3.56 -10.11 8.26
CA LYS A 14 -4.87 -9.52 8.53
C LYS A 14 -4.79 -8.43 9.59
N LEU A 15 -5.49 -7.32 9.36
CA LEU A 15 -5.72 -6.31 10.39
C LEU A 15 -6.68 -6.88 11.45
N ASP A 16 -6.36 -6.74 12.73
CA ASP A 16 -7.28 -7.13 13.80
C ASP A 16 -8.64 -6.48 13.63
N ASN A 17 -9.70 -7.24 13.83
CA ASN A 17 -11.08 -6.78 13.64
C ASN A 17 -11.42 -6.30 12.22
N TRP A 18 -10.71 -6.74 11.20
CA TRP A 18 -10.88 -6.30 9.82
C TRP A 18 -12.34 -6.42 9.31
N LYS A 19 -13.09 -7.46 9.75
CA LYS A 19 -14.50 -7.62 9.35
C LYS A 19 -15.36 -6.46 9.79
N LYS A 20 -15.12 -5.92 11.00
CA LYS A 20 -15.79 -4.70 11.48
C LYS A 20 -15.40 -3.51 10.63
N TYR A 21 -14.10 -3.28 10.43
CA TYR A 21 -13.63 -2.14 9.65
C TYR A 21 -14.14 -2.18 8.22
N ASN A 22 -14.07 -3.32 7.54
CA ASN A 22 -14.52 -3.41 6.15
C ASN A 22 -16.03 -3.20 6.01
N ARG A 23 -16.84 -3.71 6.95
CA ARG A 23 -18.28 -3.44 6.98
C ARG A 23 -18.58 -1.93 7.05
N ASP A 24 -17.81 -1.21 7.87
CA ASP A 24 -18.04 0.20 8.13
C ASP A 24 -17.40 1.09 7.03
N LEU A 25 -16.24 0.70 6.48
CA LEU A 25 -15.49 1.44 5.47
C LEU A 25 -16.01 1.26 4.04
N LEU A 26 -16.52 0.09 3.68
CA LEU A 26 -16.94 -0.17 2.31
C LEU A 26 -18.04 0.80 1.82
N PRO A 27 -19.08 1.11 2.62
CA PRO A 27 -20.04 2.16 2.27
C PRO A 27 -19.39 3.54 2.13
N LEU A 28 -18.51 3.90 3.05
CA LEU A 28 -17.81 5.20 3.03
C LEU A 28 -16.96 5.36 1.77
N CYS A 29 -16.21 4.32 1.38
CA CYS A 29 -15.43 4.34 0.14
C CYS A 29 -16.33 4.54 -1.09
N LYS A 30 -17.51 3.92 -1.11
CA LYS A 30 -18.48 4.09 -2.19
C LYS A 30 -19.05 5.51 -2.25
N GLU A 31 -19.24 6.16 -1.10
CA GLU A 31 -19.66 7.57 -1.03
C GLU A 31 -18.55 8.50 -1.50
N VAL A 32 -17.34 8.32 -1.00
CA VAL A 32 -16.15 9.08 -1.46
C VAL A 32 -15.98 9.00 -2.98
N ARG A 33 -16.21 7.81 -3.57
CA ARG A 33 -16.18 7.65 -5.04
C ARG A 33 -17.22 8.48 -5.75
N LYS A 34 -18.41 8.68 -5.16
CA LYS A 34 -19.49 9.48 -5.77
C LYS A 34 -19.25 11.00 -5.65
N GLU A 35 -18.47 11.42 -4.64
CA GLU A 35 -18.11 12.84 -4.47
C GLU A 35 -17.21 13.35 -5.61
N THR A 36 -16.60 12.43 -6.38
CA THR A 36 -15.56 12.75 -7.38
C THR A 36 -15.90 12.09 -8.71
N ASP A 37 -16.52 12.83 -9.62
CA ASP A 37 -17.02 12.28 -10.89
C ASP A 37 -15.95 11.99 -11.95
N ASP A 38 -14.80 12.66 -11.91
CA ASP A 38 -13.76 12.51 -12.95
C ASP A 38 -12.36 12.55 -12.37
N MET A 39 -11.67 11.41 -12.44
CA MET A 39 -10.27 11.25 -12.05
C MET A 39 -9.33 11.16 -13.27
N SER A 40 -9.77 11.66 -14.43
CA SER A 40 -9.01 11.58 -15.70
C SER A 40 -7.71 12.39 -15.73
N ASN A 41 -7.44 13.18 -14.69
CA ASN A 41 -6.29 14.10 -14.63
C ASN A 41 -5.12 13.61 -13.75
N LEU A 42 -5.09 12.34 -13.38
CA LEU A 42 -3.92 11.79 -12.68
C LEU A 42 -2.73 11.74 -13.66
N PRO A 43 -1.52 12.14 -13.21
CA PRO A 43 -0.32 12.14 -14.06
C PRO A 43 0.25 10.73 -14.29
N TRP A 44 -0.54 9.69 -14.07
CA TRP A 44 -0.16 8.30 -14.22
C TRP A 44 -0.63 7.74 -15.55
N ASN A 45 0.13 6.78 -16.11
CA ASN A 45 -0.25 6.06 -17.32
C ASN A 45 -1.34 5.01 -17.07
N CYS A 46 -1.70 4.76 -15.82
CA CYS A 46 -2.76 3.83 -15.43
C CYS A 46 -4.07 4.57 -15.13
N ASN A 47 -5.20 3.94 -15.46
CA ASN A 47 -6.53 4.51 -15.27
C ASN A 47 -7.19 4.10 -13.93
N VAL A 48 -6.38 3.87 -12.90
CA VAL A 48 -6.92 3.56 -11.57
C VAL A 48 -7.68 4.76 -11.03
N TRP A 49 -8.94 4.56 -10.62
CA TRP A 49 -9.63 5.60 -9.88
C TRP A 49 -9.01 5.74 -8.50
N SER A 50 -8.65 6.95 -8.12
CA SER A 50 -7.98 7.21 -6.85
C SER A 50 -8.33 8.58 -6.31
N THR A 51 -8.50 8.72 -5.01
CA THR A 51 -8.66 10.06 -4.39
C THR A 51 -7.34 10.80 -4.26
N TYR A 52 -6.19 10.20 -4.58
CA TYR A 52 -4.86 10.75 -4.31
C TYR A 52 -4.67 12.20 -4.79
N ALA A 53 -5.07 12.52 -6.01
CA ALA A 53 -4.94 13.87 -6.56
C ALA A 53 -6.02 14.86 -6.07
N TYR A 54 -7.08 14.35 -5.47
CA TYR A 54 -8.23 15.15 -5.02
C TYR A 54 -8.24 15.33 -3.49
N ASP A 55 -8.09 14.24 -2.75
CA ASP A 55 -8.03 14.21 -1.28
C ASP A 55 -7.15 13.04 -0.83
N ASP A 56 -5.90 13.34 -0.53
CA ASP A 56 -4.94 12.42 0.07
C ASP A 56 -4.91 12.50 1.60
N GLN A 57 -5.83 13.30 2.18
CA GLN A 57 -5.92 13.56 3.62
C GLN A 57 -7.11 12.86 4.29
N LEU A 58 -7.62 11.78 3.69
CA LEU A 58 -8.78 11.04 4.22
C LEU A 58 -8.60 10.61 5.67
N PHE A 59 -7.36 10.39 6.12
CA PHE A 59 -7.05 10.06 7.51
C PHE A 59 -7.46 11.15 8.52
N LYS A 60 -7.70 12.39 8.09
CA LYS A 60 -8.19 13.49 8.93
C LYS A 60 -9.70 13.44 9.13
N ARG A 61 -10.45 12.77 8.25
CA ARG A 61 -11.91 12.63 8.37
C ARG A 61 -12.25 11.71 9.56
N PRO A 62 -13.22 12.09 10.43
CA PRO A 62 -13.56 11.33 11.64
C PRO A 62 -13.88 9.86 11.37
N GLU A 63 -14.51 9.57 10.26
CA GLU A 63 -14.97 8.24 9.86
C GLU A 63 -13.81 7.24 9.66
N PHE A 64 -12.64 7.71 9.28
CA PHE A 64 -11.45 6.87 9.07
C PHE A 64 -10.54 6.77 10.30
N GLN A 65 -10.77 7.56 11.35
CA GLN A 65 -9.87 7.66 12.50
C GLN A 65 -9.69 6.33 13.25
N GLU A 66 -10.72 5.50 13.31
CA GLU A 66 -10.63 4.22 14.04
C GLU A 66 -9.67 3.26 13.36
N VAL A 67 -9.80 3.09 12.04
CA VAL A 67 -8.90 2.23 11.26
C VAL A 67 -7.48 2.81 11.22
N CYS A 68 -7.32 4.14 11.14
CA CYS A 68 -6.01 4.78 11.19
C CYS A 68 -5.27 4.47 12.51
N ARG A 69 -5.98 4.51 13.66
CA ARG A 69 -5.41 4.12 14.95
C ARG A 69 -5.03 2.65 15.01
N ALA A 70 -5.82 1.78 14.39
CA ALA A 70 -5.49 0.36 14.29
C ALA A 70 -4.23 0.13 13.44
N ILE A 71 -4.17 0.73 12.25
CA ILE A 71 -3.00 0.67 11.36
C ILE A 71 -1.73 1.20 12.05
N ALA A 72 -1.83 2.31 12.78
CA ALA A 72 -0.69 2.92 13.48
C ALA A 72 -0.04 1.98 14.51
N LYS A 73 -0.79 1.04 15.10
CA LYS A 73 -0.22 0.01 16.00
C LYS A 73 0.72 -0.93 15.24
N TYR A 74 0.30 -1.37 14.06
CA TYR A 74 1.13 -2.25 13.20
C TYR A 74 2.35 -1.51 12.65
N VAL A 75 2.19 -0.25 12.26
CA VAL A 75 3.32 0.59 11.82
C VAL A 75 4.34 0.75 12.95
N ARG A 76 3.90 0.96 14.19
CA ARG A 76 4.80 1.01 15.35
C ARG A 76 5.57 -0.31 15.53
N ALA A 77 4.89 -1.45 15.51
CA ALA A 77 5.54 -2.76 15.59
C ALA A 77 6.52 -2.99 14.43
N PHE A 78 6.17 -2.54 13.22
CA PHE A 78 7.06 -2.62 12.07
C PHE A 78 8.30 -1.75 12.22
N LEU A 79 8.17 -0.54 12.76
CA LEU A 79 9.29 0.35 13.08
C LEU A 79 10.22 -0.28 14.15
N GLU A 80 9.65 -0.84 15.22
CA GLU A 80 10.39 -1.56 16.26
C GLU A 80 11.15 -2.75 15.68
N ARG A 81 10.51 -3.56 14.84
CA ARG A 81 11.13 -4.69 14.15
C ARG A 81 12.30 -4.26 13.27
N ARG A 82 12.24 -3.06 12.67
CA ARG A 82 13.30 -2.43 11.87
C ARG A 82 14.30 -1.63 12.70
N GLN A 83 14.22 -1.69 14.02
CA GLN A 83 15.13 -1.00 14.96
C GLN A 83 15.16 0.52 14.71
N TRP A 84 13.96 1.13 14.56
CA TRP A 84 13.84 2.58 14.42
C TRP A 84 14.55 3.31 15.55
N LYS A 85 15.38 4.31 15.23
CA LYS A 85 16.19 5.04 16.22
C LYS A 85 15.41 5.91 17.19
N GLY A 86 14.14 6.19 16.89
CA GLY A 86 13.25 6.93 17.80
C GLY A 86 13.48 8.44 17.88
N GLU A 87 14.39 8.99 17.10
CA GLU A 87 14.80 10.41 17.19
C GLU A 87 13.74 11.38 16.63
N ARG A 88 12.79 10.89 15.86
CA ARG A 88 11.76 11.72 15.21
C ARG A 88 10.39 11.06 15.27
N LYS A 89 9.36 11.88 15.25
CA LYS A 89 7.97 11.38 15.14
C LYS A 89 7.70 10.89 13.73
N ILE A 90 7.14 9.70 13.63
CA ILE A 90 6.60 9.14 12.39
C ILE A 90 5.09 9.19 12.50
N LEU A 91 4.45 9.89 11.59
CA LEU A 91 3.00 10.08 11.55
C LEU A 91 2.47 9.68 10.17
N MET A 92 1.18 9.37 10.08
CA MET A 92 0.50 9.24 8.81
C MET A 92 0.49 10.61 8.12
N THR A 93 1.03 10.69 6.93
CA THR A 93 1.14 11.92 6.15
C THR A 93 0.13 12.00 5.04
N GLU A 94 -0.28 10.84 4.51
CA GLU A 94 -1.22 10.71 3.40
C GLU A 94 -2.05 9.43 3.58
N MET A 95 -3.28 9.46 3.13
CA MET A 95 -4.15 8.29 2.98
C MET A 95 -5.21 8.57 1.91
N TRP A 96 -5.35 7.64 0.99
CA TRP A 96 -6.30 7.73 -0.11
C TRP A 96 -6.95 6.37 -0.39
N VAL A 97 -8.07 6.40 -1.11
CA VAL A 97 -8.80 5.21 -1.56
C VAL A 97 -8.54 5.00 -3.05
N ASN A 98 -8.30 3.75 -3.43
CA ASN A 98 -8.19 3.31 -4.80
C ASN A 98 -9.30 2.32 -5.15
N TYR A 99 -9.84 2.47 -6.35
CA TYR A 99 -10.67 1.48 -7.03
C TYR A 99 -9.93 1.02 -8.28
N GLN A 100 -9.67 -0.25 -8.35
CA GLN A 100 -9.11 -0.87 -9.55
C GLN A 100 -10.21 -1.63 -10.29
N ASP A 101 -10.86 -0.94 -11.20
CA ASP A 101 -11.89 -1.51 -12.07
C ASP A 101 -11.27 -2.45 -13.12
N LYS A 102 -12.13 -3.10 -13.93
CA LYS A 102 -11.67 -4.00 -14.99
C LYS A 102 -10.70 -3.31 -15.95
N TYR A 103 -9.61 -4.00 -16.29
CA TYR A 103 -8.50 -3.58 -17.14
C TYR A 103 -7.61 -2.48 -16.55
N GLN A 104 -7.92 -1.97 -15.38
CA GLN A 104 -7.06 -1.01 -14.70
C GLN A 104 -5.88 -1.72 -14.03
N PHE A 105 -4.74 -1.05 -14.03
CA PHE A 105 -3.48 -1.53 -13.45
C PHE A 105 -2.79 -0.37 -12.73
N GLN A 106 -1.80 -0.68 -11.91
CA GLN A 106 -0.91 0.32 -11.32
C GLN A 106 0.51 0.05 -11.80
N GLU A 107 1.12 1.03 -12.47
CA GLU A 107 2.51 0.96 -12.90
C GLU A 107 3.47 0.87 -11.71
N TYR A 108 4.70 0.43 -11.95
CA TYR A 108 5.74 0.42 -10.91
C TYR A 108 6.07 1.84 -10.50
N HIS A 109 6.05 2.06 -9.19
CA HIS A 109 6.37 3.34 -8.56
C HIS A 109 6.87 3.13 -7.13
N ASP A 110 7.44 4.17 -6.55
CA ASP A 110 7.86 4.24 -5.16
C ASP A 110 7.40 5.57 -4.51
N HIS A 111 7.60 5.68 -3.20
CA HIS A 111 7.28 6.86 -2.40
C HIS A 111 8.52 7.32 -1.62
N ARG A 112 9.61 7.65 -2.32
CA ARG A 112 10.96 7.92 -1.75
C ARG A 112 11.00 8.97 -0.65
N GLU A 113 10.07 9.90 -0.67
CA GLU A 113 9.96 10.99 0.31
C GLU A 113 9.28 10.55 1.62
N ARG A 114 8.88 9.28 1.72
CA ARG A 114 8.22 8.68 2.88
C ARG A 114 9.09 7.58 3.48
N ILE A 115 8.69 7.09 4.65
CA ILE A 115 9.47 6.08 5.40
C ILE A 115 8.82 4.71 5.29
N ILE A 116 7.50 4.65 5.50
CA ILE A 116 6.70 3.44 5.38
C ILE A 116 5.50 3.73 4.52
N SER A 117 5.30 2.91 3.52
CA SER A 117 4.06 2.83 2.76
C SER A 117 3.27 1.60 3.18
N GLY A 118 1.97 1.66 3.03
CA GLY A 118 1.12 0.52 3.32
C GLY A 118 -0.18 0.56 2.54
N ILE A 119 -0.80 -0.61 2.48
CA ILE A 119 -2.08 -0.82 1.81
C ILE A 119 -2.97 -1.65 2.73
N TYR A 120 -4.19 -1.20 2.94
CA TYR A 120 -5.22 -1.96 3.62
C TYR A 120 -6.32 -2.33 2.61
N TYR A 121 -6.59 -3.63 2.46
CA TYR A 121 -7.49 -4.17 1.45
C TYR A 121 -8.91 -4.31 2.01
N ILE A 122 -9.82 -3.47 1.49
CA ILE A 122 -11.21 -3.39 1.97
C ILE A 122 -12.07 -4.43 1.27
N ASP A 123 -11.92 -4.56 -0.05
CA ASP A 123 -12.66 -5.52 -0.86
C ASP A 123 -11.74 -6.07 -1.97
N VAL A 124 -11.52 -7.37 -1.94
CA VAL A 124 -10.68 -8.11 -2.89
C VAL A 124 -11.51 -9.25 -3.47
N PRO A 125 -12.24 -9.00 -4.56
CA PRO A 125 -12.98 -10.05 -5.25
C PRO A 125 -12.05 -11.16 -5.78
N GLU A 126 -12.56 -12.38 -5.83
CA GLU A 126 -11.84 -13.53 -6.37
C GLU A 126 -11.34 -13.26 -7.80
N GLY A 127 -10.10 -13.64 -8.08
CA GLY A 127 -9.44 -13.47 -9.37
C GLY A 127 -8.86 -12.06 -9.61
N THR A 128 -9.02 -11.11 -8.69
CA THR A 128 -8.32 -9.83 -8.80
C THR A 128 -6.82 -10.02 -8.51
N PRO A 129 -5.93 -9.27 -9.19
CA PRO A 129 -4.50 -9.46 -9.02
C PRO A 129 -4.01 -9.01 -7.64
N GLY A 130 -3.00 -9.69 -7.14
CA GLY A 130 -2.22 -9.26 -5.99
C GLY A 130 -1.32 -8.05 -6.31
N ILE A 131 -0.35 -7.82 -5.46
CA ILE A 131 0.65 -6.76 -5.63
C ILE A 131 2.00 -7.35 -6.04
N MET A 132 2.72 -6.63 -6.88
CA MET A 132 4.07 -6.96 -7.31
C MET A 132 5.08 -6.08 -6.57
N MET A 133 6.10 -6.70 -5.99
CA MET A 133 7.24 -6.01 -5.36
C MET A 133 8.49 -6.30 -6.17
N LYS A 134 9.16 -5.24 -6.64
CA LYS A 134 10.38 -5.39 -7.42
C LYS A 134 11.60 -5.44 -6.52
N THR A 135 12.54 -6.36 -6.81
CA THR A 135 13.79 -6.43 -6.05
C THR A 135 14.60 -5.13 -6.19
N PRO A 136 15.15 -4.59 -5.09
CA PRO A 136 16.07 -3.46 -5.16
C PRO A 136 17.49 -3.88 -5.61
N LEU A 137 17.75 -5.17 -5.68
CA LEU A 137 19.00 -5.71 -6.16
C LEU A 137 19.04 -5.64 -7.69
N LYS A 138 20.22 -5.45 -8.26
CA LYS A 138 20.38 -5.55 -9.71
C LYS A 138 20.01 -6.96 -10.14
N ALA A 139 19.35 -7.06 -11.28
CA ALA A 139 19.04 -8.35 -11.90
C ALA A 139 20.31 -9.21 -11.96
N ASN A 140 20.23 -10.39 -11.42
CA ASN A 140 21.23 -11.43 -11.51
C ASN A 140 20.55 -12.65 -12.16
N PHE A 141 21.32 -13.65 -12.51
CA PHE A 141 20.78 -14.89 -13.10
C PHE A 141 20.34 -15.92 -12.05
N ASP A 142 20.30 -15.55 -10.78
CA ASP A 142 19.99 -16.49 -9.70
C ASP A 142 18.55 -17.01 -9.78
N ASP A 143 17.61 -16.20 -10.26
CA ASP A 143 16.22 -16.58 -10.48
C ASP A 143 16.06 -17.74 -11.49
N LEU A 144 17.05 -17.97 -12.35
CA LEU A 144 17.07 -19.12 -13.26
C LEU A 144 17.43 -20.44 -12.55
N PHE A 145 18.05 -20.36 -11.36
CA PHE A 145 18.63 -21.52 -10.69
C PHE A 145 18.05 -21.77 -9.31
N PHE A 146 17.50 -20.73 -8.66
CA PHE A 146 17.02 -20.79 -7.29
C PHE A 146 15.58 -20.27 -7.17
N ASN A 147 14.78 -20.94 -6.36
CA ASN A 147 13.38 -20.55 -6.09
C ASN A 147 13.24 -19.74 -4.80
N GLU A 148 14.31 -19.14 -4.30
CA GLU A 148 14.23 -18.25 -3.13
C GLU A 148 13.62 -16.90 -3.51
N ASP A 149 12.73 -16.38 -2.69
CA ASP A 149 12.09 -15.07 -2.92
C ASP A 149 13.11 -13.94 -3.10
N SER A 150 14.28 -14.06 -2.42
CA SER A 150 15.38 -13.11 -2.54
C SER A 150 16.05 -13.08 -3.92
N CYS A 151 15.87 -14.11 -4.72
CA CYS A 151 16.44 -14.23 -6.07
C CYS A 151 15.48 -13.77 -7.17
N GLN A 152 14.19 -13.63 -6.86
CA GLN A 152 13.18 -13.21 -7.84
C GLN A 152 13.31 -11.72 -8.17
N GLU A 153 13.29 -11.36 -9.46
CA GLU A 153 13.25 -9.95 -9.87
C GLU A 153 11.95 -9.28 -9.41
N VAL A 154 10.85 -10.02 -9.46
CA VAL A 154 9.52 -9.56 -9.04
C VAL A 154 8.86 -10.60 -8.16
N ASN A 155 8.59 -10.23 -6.92
CA ASN A 155 7.80 -11.03 -6.00
C ASN A 155 6.32 -10.69 -6.13
N HIS A 156 5.49 -11.71 -6.35
CA HIS A 156 4.04 -11.60 -6.42
C HIS A 156 3.45 -11.97 -5.06
N LEU A 157 2.75 -11.04 -4.43
CA LEU A 157 2.06 -11.29 -3.18
C LEU A 157 0.56 -11.42 -3.46
N GLU A 158 0.02 -12.59 -3.19
CA GLU A 158 -1.42 -12.79 -3.16
C GLU A 158 -2.00 -12.01 -1.98
N ILE A 159 -3.18 -11.43 -2.19
CA ILE A 159 -3.84 -10.59 -1.19
C ILE A 159 -5.30 -10.99 -1.03
N GLU A 160 -5.84 -10.75 0.14
CA GLU A 160 -7.23 -11.02 0.47
C GLU A 160 -7.88 -9.81 1.16
N THR A 161 -9.20 -9.80 1.16
CA THR A 161 -9.99 -8.83 1.93
C THR A 161 -9.59 -8.84 3.41
N GLY A 162 -9.26 -7.68 3.95
CA GLY A 162 -8.80 -7.48 5.33
C GLY A 162 -7.29 -7.54 5.52
N ASP A 163 -6.53 -7.80 4.46
CA ASP A 163 -5.07 -7.76 4.55
C ASP A 163 -4.56 -6.35 4.76
N LEU A 164 -3.53 -6.26 5.58
CA LEU A 164 -2.68 -5.10 5.77
C LEU A 164 -1.28 -5.45 5.27
N LEU A 165 -0.76 -4.64 4.37
CA LEU A 165 0.60 -4.72 3.87
C LEU A 165 1.37 -3.47 4.30
N LEU A 166 2.59 -3.64 4.85
CA LEU A 166 3.50 -2.54 5.16
C LEU A 166 4.87 -2.83 4.56
N PHE A 167 5.49 -1.83 3.98
CA PHE A 167 6.80 -1.95 3.34
C PHE A 167 7.56 -0.62 3.38
N PRO A 168 8.89 -0.64 3.19
CA PRO A 168 9.67 0.58 3.03
C PRO A 168 9.20 1.37 1.82
N SER A 169 8.98 2.67 1.97
CA SER A 169 8.40 3.52 0.92
C SER A 169 9.22 3.60 -0.37
N TRP A 170 10.51 3.31 -0.30
CA TRP A 170 11.40 3.27 -1.46
C TRP A 170 11.29 1.98 -2.29
N LEU A 171 10.52 0.97 -1.84
CA LEU A 171 10.38 -0.30 -2.55
C LEU A 171 9.45 -0.15 -3.74
N ASP A 172 9.98 -0.37 -4.94
CA ASP A 172 9.22 -0.37 -6.18
C ASP A 172 8.12 -1.42 -6.14
N HIS A 173 6.89 -0.97 -6.41
CA HIS A 173 5.73 -1.85 -6.41
C HIS A 173 4.72 -1.46 -7.48
N GLY A 174 3.92 -2.42 -7.89
CA GLY A 174 2.90 -2.24 -8.93
C GLY A 174 1.81 -3.28 -8.84
N VAL A 175 0.79 -3.16 -9.69
CA VAL A 175 -0.35 -4.07 -9.72
C VAL A 175 -0.70 -4.40 -11.16
N LYS A 176 -0.86 -5.70 -11.48
CA LYS A 176 -1.33 -6.15 -12.78
C LYS A 176 -2.75 -5.66 -13.08
N ALA A 177 -3.11 -5.68 -14.36
CA ALA A 177 -4.46 -5.35 -14.77
C ALA A 177 -5.49 -6.28 -14.10
N ASN A 178 -6.56 -5.68 -13.56
CA ASN A 178 -7.71 -6.42 -13.06
C ASN A 178 -8.50 -6.97 -14.26
N MET A 179 -8.54 -8.29 -14.40
CA MET A 179 -9.26 -8.94 -15.50
C MET A 179 -10.69 -9.37 -15.13
N THR A 180 -11.13 -9.07 -13.91
CA THR A 180 -12.48 -9.40 -13.43
C THR A 180 -13.46 -8.26 -13.66
N ASP A 181 -14.75 -8.56 -13.58
CA ASP A 181 -15.83 -7.54 -13.69
C ASP A 181 -16.06 -6.77 -12.36
N ASN A 182 -15.38 -7.17 -11.29
CA ASN A 182 -15.53 -6.56 -9.97
C ASN A 182 -14.33 -5.68 -9.65
N ALA A 183 -14.58 -4.51 -9.08
CA ALA A 183 -13.53 -3.61 -8.62
C ALA A 183 -12.85 -4.12 -7.36
N ARG A 184 -11.51 -4.06 -7.29
CA ARG A 184 -10.76 -4.20 -6.06
C ARG A 184 -10.66 -2.84 -5.35
N ILE A 185 -10.96 -2.81 -4.05
CA ILE A 185 -10.97 -1.58 -3.25
C ILE A 185 -9.92 -1.67 -2.15
N ASN A 186 -9.06 -0.66 -2.07
CA ASN A 186 -8.09 -0.56 -1.00
C ASN A 186 -7.92 0.89 -0.53
N MET A 187 -7.36 1.04 0.68
CA MET A 187 -6.80 2.29 1.18
C MET A 187 -5.29 2.18 1.17
N ALA A 188 -4.62 3.06 0.45
CA ALA A 188 -3.19 3.23 0.51
C ALA A 188 -2.84 4.42 1.41
N PHE A 189 -1.68 4.36 2.07
CA PHE A 189 -1.26 5.38 3.00
C PHE A 189 0.26 5.42 3.14
N ASN A 190 0.75 6.58 3.55
CA ASN A 190 2.16 6.80 3.85
C ASN A 190 2.36 7.29 5.28
N PHE A 191 3.48 6.88 5.86
CA PHE A 191 4.01 7.41 7.11
C PHE A 191 5.37 8.04 6.85
N GLY A 192 5.54 9.23 7.37
CA GLY A 192 6.75 10.02 7.21
C GLY A 192 7.03 10.88 8.42
N CYS A 193 8.10 11.65 8.33
CA CYS A 193 8.45 12.68 9.27
C CYS A 193 7.85 14.01 8.78
N PRO A 194 6.86 14.60 9.47
CA PRO A 194 6.19 15.82 9.00
C PRO A 194 7.18 16.97 8.71
N GLU A 195 8.23 17.08 9.51
CA GLU A 195 9.26 18.11 9.35
C GLU A 195 10.04 18.02 8.00
N TRP A 196 10.03 16.85 7.38
CA TRP A 196 10.66 16.67 6.05
C TRP A 196 9.67 16.91 4.91
N VAL A 197 8.41 16.56 5.12
CA VAL A 197 7.35 16.79 4.15
C VAL A 197 7.17 18.28 3.91
N ASP A 198 7.13 19.07 5.00
CA ASP A 198 7.00 20.52 4.93
C ASP A 198 8.23 21.23 4.35
N ALA A 199 9.42 20.60 4.43
CA ALA A 199 10.66 21.15 3.90
C ALA A 199 10.88 20.88 2.39
N LEU A 200 10.12 19.95 1.81
CA LEU A 200 10.23 19.54 0.40
C LEU A 200 9.03 20.01 -0.46
N SER A 201 7.98 20.55 0.16
CA SER A 201 6.81 21.18 -0.47
C SER A 201 7.02 22.68 -0.64
#